data_e90ca12b71a37e65c1790c13928af221
#
_entry.id   e90ca12b71a37e65c1790c13928af221
#
_cell.length_a   1.000
_cell.length_b   1.000
_cell.length_c   1.000
_cell.angle_alpha   90.00
_cell.angle_beta   90.00
_cell.angle_gamma   90.00
#
_symmetry.space_group_name_H-M   'P 1'
#
loop_
_entity.id
_entity.type
_entity.pdbx_description
1 polymer ?
#
loop_
_entity_poly.entity_id
_entity_poly.type
_entity_poly.pdbx_seq_one_letter_code
_entity_poly.pdbx_strand_id
1 'polypeptide(L)'
;MINAGICPGDLVLIRQQSDARNGQIVACIVNQEDATLKRFYRHGDMVLLQPENPAYEPRMVSAADFERGDAMVVGVALKLVRDLDL
;
A
#
# COMPACT_ATOMS: atom_id res chain seq x y z
N MET A 1 4.24 -8.83 -1.01
CA MET A 1 2.80 -9.13 -1.24
C MET A 1 2.67 -10.34 -2.14
N ILE A 2 2.77 -11.51 -1.55
CA ILE A 2 2.85 -12.76 -2.31
C ILE A 2 1.56 -13.03 -3.07
N ASN A 3 0.40 -12.77 -2.47
CA ASN A 3 -0.89 -13.08 -3.08
C ASN A 3 -1.27 -12.12 -4.22
N ALA A 4 -0.60 -10.99 -4.33
CA ALA A 4 -0.75 -10.09 -5.47
C ALA A 4 0.25 -10.40 -6.59
N GLY A 5 1.03 -11.47 -6.45
CA GLY A 5 2.04 -11.86 -7.41
C GLY A 5 3.35 -11.09 -7.30
N ILE A 6 3.53 -10.31 -6.24
CA ILE A 6 4.76 -9.54 -6.04
C ILE A 6 5.69 -10.38 -5.17
N CYS A 7 6.88 -10.64 -5.68
CA CYS A 7 7.88 -11.48 -5.01
C CYS A 7 9.08 -10.65 -4.58
N PRO A 8 9.87 -11.14 -3.60
CA PRO A 8 11.13 -10.49 -3.26
C PRO A 8 12.02 -10.31 -4.49
N GLY A 9 12.62 -9.14 -4.63
CA GLY A 9 13.46 -8.81 -5.78
C GLY A 9 12.71 -8.20 -6.95
N ASP A 10 11.38 -8.22 -6.94
CA ASP A 10 10.61 -7.53 -7.96
C ASP A 10 10.73 -6.02 -7.80
N LEU A 11 10.64 -5.29 -8.92
CA LEU A 11 10.56 -3.85 -8.92
C LEU A 11 9.12 -3.42 -9.15
N VAL A 12 8.68 -2.45 -8.38
CA VAL A 12 7.33 -1.91 -8.50
C VAL A 12 7.44 -0.45 -8.92
N LEU A 13 6.82 -0.12 -10.05
CA LEU A 13 6.77 1.27 -10.51
C LEU A 13 5.65 1.99 -9.77
N ILE A 14 6.01 3.05 -9.07
CA ILE A 14 5.07 3.80 -8.22
C ILE A 14 4.91 5.20 -8.78
N ARG A 15 3.63 5.60 -8.99
CA ARG A 15 3.33 7.01 -9.26
C ARG A 15 3.25 7.73 -7.93
N GLN A 16 4.06 8.75 -7.75
CA GLN A 16 4.02 9.56 -6.54
C GLN A 16 2.74 10.38 -6.51
N GLN A 17 1.92 10.10 -5.51
CA GLN A 17 0.67 10.85 -5.26
C GLN A 17 0.23 10.59 -3.83
N SER A 18 -0.54 11.52 -3.28
CA SER A 18 -0.94 11.47 -1.86
C SER A 18 -2.30 10.84 -1.62
N ASP A 19 -3.04 10.54 -2.66
CA ASP A 19 -4.34 9.89 -2.54
C ASP A 19 -4.40 8.64 -3.40
N ALA A 20 -5.44 7.85 -3.19
CA ALA A 20 -5.61 6.60 -3.89
C ALA A 20 -7.10 6.28 -4.04
N ARG A 21 -7.42 5.39 -4.97
CA ARG A 21 -8.75 4.85 -5.16
C ARG A 21 -8.87 3.49 -4.50
N ASN A 22 -10.07 3.14 -4.12
CA ASN A 22 -10.34 1.82 -3.55
C ASN A 22 -9.88 0.71 -4.48
N GLY A 23 -9.19 -0.27 -3.92
CA GLY A 23 -8.68 -1.40 -4.65
C GLY A 23 -7.28 -1.24 -5.22
N GLN A 24 -6.71 -0.03 -5.17
CA GLN A 24 -5.33 0.17 -5.64
C GLN A 24 -4.32 -0.31 -4.62
N ILE A 25 -3.18 -0.77 -5.11
CA ILE A 25 -2.04 -1.07 -4.25
C ILE A 25 -1.25 0.21 -4.07
N VAL A 26 -0.99 0.56 -2.83
CA VAL A 26 -0.27 1.79 -2.48
C VAL A 26 1.00 1.46 -1.71
N ALA A 27 2.00 2.32 -1.86
CA ALA A 27 3.10 2.41 -0.92
C ALA A 27 2.67 3.37 0.18
N CYS A 28 2.68 2.92 1.41
CA CYS A 28 2.20 3.71 2.54
C CYS A 28 3.11 3.59 3.74
N ILE A 29 3.07 4.60 4.58
CA ILE A 29 3.80 4.68 5.85
C ILE A 29 2.78 4.97 6.94
N VAL A 30 2.84 4.22 8.03
CA VAL A 30 1.96 4.41 9.19
C VAL A 30 2.84 4.52 10.43
N ASN A 31 2.61 5.57 11.22
CA ASN A 31 3.32 5.82 12.49
C ASN A 31 4.85 5.81 12.31
N GLN A 32 5.34 6.37 11.21
CA GLN A 32 6.78 6.48 10.91
C GLN A 32 7.48 5.13 10.76
N GLU A 33 6.73 4.06 10.53
CA GLU A 33 7.29 2.76 10.21
C GLU A 33 7.82 2.73 8.78
N ASP A 34 8.49 1.65 8.40
CA ASP A 34 8.96 1.49 7.03
C ASP A 34 7.80 1.50 6.04
N ALA A 35 8.08 1.99 4.83
CA ALA A 35 7.10 1.98 3.76
C ALA A 35 6.77 0.54 3.36
N THR A 36 5.49 0.26 3.21
CA THR A 36 5.00 -1.05 2.80
C THR A 36 3.97 -0.92 1.68
N LEU A 37 3.76 -2.00 0.94
CA LEU A 37 2.73 -2.07 -0.09
C LEU A 37 1.48 -2.70 0.52
N LYS A 38 0.35 -2.01 0.38
CA LYS A 38 -0.94 -2.47 0.89
C LYS A 38 -2.03 -2.16 -0.12
N ARG A 39 -3.10 -2.94 -0.08
CA ARG A 39 -4.31 -2.63 -0.84
C ARG A 39 -5.11 -1.59 -0.07
N PHE A 40 -5.51 -0.53 -0.75
CA PHE A 40 -6.15 0.63 -0.14
C PHE A 40 -7.66 0.55 -0.33
N TYR A 41 -8.40 0.77 0.76
CA TYR A 41 -9.85 0.94 0.72
C TYR A 41 -10.24 2.04 1.69
N ARG A 42 -11.03 2.99 1.24
CA ARG A 42 -11.56 4.03 2.11
C ARG A 42 -13.08 3.93 2.18
N HIS A 43 -13.61 3.98 3.39
CA HIS A 43 -15.04 4.04 3.64
C HIS A 43 -15.30 5.10 4.70
N GLY A 44 -15.84 6.25 4.26
CA GLY A 44 -16.07 7.38 5.16
C GLY A 44 -14.76 7.88 5.78
N ASP A 45 -14.72 7.89 7.10
CA ASP A 45 -13.57 8.38 7.86
C ASP A 45 -12.53 7.30 8.16
N MET A 46 -12.73 6.09 7.67
CA MET A 46 -11.82 4.99 7.93
C MET A 46 -11.14 4.54 6.65
N VAL A 47 -9.87 4.21 6.77
CA VAL A 47 -9.08 3.63 5.68
C VAL A 47 -8.63 2.25 6.13
N LEU A 48 -8.88 1.26 5.27
CA LEU A 48 -8.39 -0.10 5.46
C LEU A 48 -7.15 -0.28 4.60
N LEU A 49 -6.05 -0.64 5.23
CA LEU A 49 -4.81 -1.01 4.55
C LEU A 49 -4.67 -2.52 4.66
N GLN A 50 -4.97 -3.20 3.57
CA GLN A 50 -5.07 -4.65 3.55
C GLN A 50 -3.82 -5.29 2.99
N PRO A 51 -3.09 -6.11 3.77
CA PRO A 51 -2.01 -6.92 3.22
C PRO A 51 -2.60 -8.00 2.31
N GLU A 52 -1.88 -8.30 1.23
CA GLU A 52 -2.29 -9.38 0.33
C GLU A 52 -1.99 -10.76 0.92
N ASN A 53 -1.08 -10.84 1.87
CA ASN A 53 -0.76 -12.09 2.54
C ASN A 53 -1.76 -12.33 3.68
N PRO A 54 -2.54 -13.44 3.63
CA PRO A 54 -3.55 -13.71 4.67
C PRO A 54 -2.96 -13.98 6.05
N ALA A 55 -1.64 -14.18 6.16
CA ALA A 55 -0.99 -14.33 7.45
C ALA A 55 -0.92 -13.03 8.26
N TYR A 56 -1.15 -11.89 7.61
CA TYR A 56 -1.13 -10.57 8.26
C TYR A 56 -2.54 -9.99 8.32
N GLU A 57 -2.83 -9.31 9.42
CA GLU A 57 -4.14 -8.70 9.62
C GLU A 57 -4.26 -7.36 8.91
N PRO A 58 -5.48 -7.01 8.47
CA PRO A 58 -5.75 -5.67 7.94
C PRO A 58 -5.49 -4.61 9.01
N ARG A 59 -5.07 -3.43 8.57
CA ARG A 59 -4.83 -2.30 9.47
C ARG A 59 -5.83 -1.20 9.17
N MET A 60 -6.61 -0.82 10.19
CA MET A 60 -7.56 0.28 10.10
C MET A 60 -6.89 1.56 10.55
N VAL A 61 -6.99 2.59 9.73
CA VAL A 61 -6.40 3.90 10.00
C VAL A 61 -7.46 4.96 9.76
N SER A 62 -7.58 5.93 10.67
CA SER A 62 -8.57 6.98 10.48
C SER A 62 -8.10 7.99 9.43
N ALA A 63 -9.04 8.64 8.76
CA ALA A 63 -8.71 9.70 7.82
C ALA A 63 -7.96 10.84 8.52
N ALA A 64 -8.26 11.10 9.80
CA ALA A 64 -7.57 12.11 10.58
C ALA A 64 -6.08 11.81 10.73
N ASP A 65 -5.68 10.54 10.79
CA ASP A 65 -4.26 10.17 10.86
C ASP A 65 -3.54 10.58 9.58
N PHE A 66 -4.19 10.44 8.43
CA PHE A 66 -3.63 10.90 7.16
C PHE A 66 -3.52 12.43 7.13
N GLU A 67 -4.49 13.14 7.69
CA GLU A 67 -4.45 14.61 7.74
C GLU A 67 -3.34 15.11 8.65
N ARG A 68 -3.07 14.42 9.76
CA ARG A 68 -2.01 14.78 10.69
C ARG A 68 -0.62 14.38 10.22
N GLY A 69 -0.52 13.52 9.23
CA GLY A 69 0.76 12.98 8.79
C GLY A 69 1.22 11.74 9.57
N ASP A 70 0.39 11.19 10.47
CA ASP A 70 0.69 9.94 11.17
C ASP A 70 0.58 8.74 10.25
N ALA A 71 -0.15 8.89 9.17
CA ALA A 71 -0.19 7.93 8.07
C ALA A 71 -0.07 8.69 6.77
N MET A 72 0.54 8.09 5.75
CA MET A 72 0.63 8.74 4.46
C MET A 72 0.68 7.72 3.33
N VAL A 73 0.06 8.08 2.21
CA VAL A 73 0.24 7.39 0.95
C VAL A 73 1.41 8.05 0.23
N VAL A 74 2.44 7.27 -0.07
CA VAL A 74 3.60 7.76 -0.81
C VAL A 74 3.31 7.75 -2.31
N GLY A 75 2.61 6.75 -2.77
CA GLY A 75 2.25 6.64 -4.17
C GLY A 75 1.41 5.41 -4.45
N VAL A 76 1.00 5.28 -5.70
CA VAL A 76 0.18 4.17 -6.17
C VAL A 76 1.00 3.28 -7.07
N ALA A 77 0.92 1.98 -6.88
CA ALA A 77 1.62 1.00 -7.71
C ALA A 77 0.93 0.92 -9.07
N LEU A 78 1.70 1.13 -10.12
CA LEU A 78 1.21 1.13 -11.50
C LEU A 78 1.59 -0.14 -12.24
N LYS A 79 2.76 -0.69 -11.94
CA LYS A 79 3.33 -1.75 -12.76
C LYS A 79 4.33 -2.55 -11.96
N LEU A 80 4.33 -3.84 -12.18
CA LEU A 80 5.31 -4.77 -11.65
C LEU A 80 6.34 -5.07 -12.74
N VAL A 81 7.61 -4.97 -12.38
CA VAL A 81 8.72 -5.32 -13.27
C VAL A 81 9.48 -6.46 -12.64
N ARG A 82 9.61 -7.53 -13.35
CA ARG A 82 10.31 -8.74 -12.90
C ARG A 82 11.28 -9.19 -13.95
N ASP A 83 12.51 -9.47 -13.52
CA ASP A 83 13.48 -10.08 -14.40
C ASP A 83 13.12 -11.54 -14.64
N LEU A 84 13.19 -11.95 -15.88
CA LEU A 84 13.08 -13.35 -16.24
C LEU A 84 14.50 -13.94 -16.16
N ASP A 85 14.76 -14.63 -15.07
CA ASP A 85 16.03 -15.28 -14.87
C ASP A 85 15.96 -16.69 -15.49
N LEU A 86 16.45 -16.78 -16.69
CA LEU A 86 16.44 -18.02 -17.45
C LEU A 86 17.78 -18.80 -17.23
#